data_0e9fc4beeb50a63d24535f81b7681b4b
#
_entry.id   0e9fc4beeb50a63d24535f81b7681b4b
#
_cell.length_a   1.000
_cell.length_b   1.000
_cell.length_c   1.000
_cell.angle_alpha   90.00
_cell.angle_beta   90.00
_cell.angle_gamma   90.00
#
_symmetry.space_group_name_H-M   'P 1'
#
loop_
_entity.id
_entity.type
_entity.pdbx_description
1 polymer ?
#
loop_
_entity_poly.entity_id
_entity_poly.type
_entity_poly.pdbx_seq_one_letter_code
_entity_poly.pdbx_strand_id
1 'polypeptide(L)'
;MDLETLLPAIRSLHDLTGLVAALGHQPTWEEVPDESLRMNVVGRTGELPWFAIESRCPDRDAQRLARRISRRGRVCLVLALDPRGCRLAVAVGFDACPRLEVNLGCPSREAVASLIRLTGAVEGGSLAFAARAAEALSAESVGRRFFRVFRDTLDRMAAGLPGPMRAEDRHGLALLQLTRILFLYFIQTKGWLGGRDRFLADEVEKCLARKRRLHRDLLRPLFFGTLNRPRDLRSRTAAQFGSIPFLNGGLFEPHPLERRLRADIPNSLWRDAFDQLFERFHFTVSEGQRHGEVAPDMLGRVFEGVMTPETRHASGTFYTPAALVGNVLDAALIALISARLK
;
A
#
# COMPACT_ATOMS: atom_id res chain seq x y z
N MET A 1 -16.81 20.88 -8.40
CA MET A 1 -17.63 19.74 -7.89
C MET A 1 -16.65 18.76 -7.28
N ASP A 2 -16.90 18.34 -6.05
CA ASP A 2 -15.98 17.45 -5.32
C ASP A 2 -16.02 16.05 -5.91
N LEU A 3 -14.87 15.41 -6.10
CA LEU A 3 -14.76 14.05 -6.64
C LEU A 3 -15.46 13.02 -5.74
N GLU A 4 -15.48 13.26 -4.43
CA GLU A 4 -16.15 12.36 -3.46
C GLU A 4 -17.67 12.30 -3.69
N THR A 5 -18.27 13.39 -4.17
CA THR A 5 -19.71 13.43 -4.52
C THR A 5 -19.99 13.00 -5.96
N LEU A 6 -19.04 13.22 -6.87
CA LEU A 6 -19.19 12.88 -8.28
C LEU A 6 -19.04 11.38 -8.54
N LEU A 7 -18.03 10.72 -7.94
CA LEU A 7 -17.76 9.30 -8.20
C LEU A 7 -18.94 8.40 -7.91
N PRO A 8 -19.67 8.54 -6.78
CA PRO A 8 -20.87 7.76 -6.51
C PRO A 8 -22.05 8.02 -7.47
N ALA A 9 -22.03 9.11 -8.22
CA ALA A 9 -23.09 9.45 -9.17
C ALA A 9 -22.88 8.84 -10.57
N ILE A 10 -21.69 8.33 -10.88
CA ILE A 10 -21.38 7.72 -12.18
C ILE A 10 -22.15 6.39 -12.34
N ARG A 11 -22.97 6.28 -13.39
CA ARG A 11 -23.73 5.08 -13.73
C ARG A 11 -23.56 4.64 -15.17
N SER A 12 -23.12 5.52 -16.07
CA SER A 12 -22.99 5.28 -17.49
C SER A 12 -21.65 5.78 -18.02
N LEU A 13 -21.25 5.34 -19.22
CA LEU A 13 -20.04 5.85 -19.87
C LEU A 13 -20.16 7.36 -20.14
N HIS A 14 -21.36 7.87 -20.36
CA HIS A 14 -21.58 9.30 -20.58
C HIS A 14 -21.23 10.15 -19.35
N ASP A 15 -21.51 9.64 -18.16
CA ASP A 15 -21.20 10.34 -16.88
C ASP A 15 -19.69 10.54 -16.69
N LEU A 16 -18.87 9.75 -17.37
CA LEU A 16 -17.40 9.88 -17.33
C LEU A 16 -16.92 11.20 -17.96
N THR A 17 -17.72 11.83 -18.84
CA THR A 17 -17.44 13.18 -19.34
C THR A 17 -17.44 14.21 -18.21
N GLY A 18 -18.34 14.04 -17.23
CA GLY A 18 -18.36 14.84 -16.02
C GLY A 18 -17.11 14.66 -15.13
N LEU A 19 -16.59 13.44 -15.05
CA LEU A 19 -15.33 13.16 -14.36
C LEU A 19 -14.16 13.86 -15.06
N VAL A 20 -14.09 13.77 -16.39
CA VAL A 20 -13.05 14.45 -17.18
C VAL A 20 -13.09 15.95 -16.96
N ALA A 21 -14.27 16.55 -16.98
CA ALA A 21 -14.47 17.99 -16.72
C ALA A 21 -14.07 18.37 -15.29
N ALA A 22 -14.44 17.58 -14.29
CA ALA A 22 -14.09 17.81 -12.90
C ALA A 22 -12.58 17.72 -12.63
N LEU A 23 -11.86 16.93 -13.41
CA LEU A 23 -10.40 16.84 -13.39
C LEU A 23 -9.72 17.99 -14.20
N GLY A 24 -10.50 18.93 -14.77
CA GLY A 24 -9.98 20.09 -15.49
C GLY A 24 -9.50 19.80 -16.91
N HIS A 25 -10.02 18.73 -17.52
CA HIS A 25 -9.72 18.38 -18.92
C HIS A 25 -10.91 18.65 -19.81
N GLN A 26 -10.68 18.61 -21.13
CA GLN A 26 -11.71 18.87 -22.13
C GLN A 26 -12.63 17.66 -22.28
N PRO A 27 -13.90 17.73 -21.85
CA PRO A 27 -14.85 16.65 -22.08
C PRO A 27 -15.23 16.60 -23.56
N THR A 28 -15.42 15.40 -24.06
CA THR A 28 -15.93 15.14 -25.43
C THR A 28 -16.74 13.85 -25.45
N TRP A 29 -17.48 13.62 -26.52
CA TRP A 29 -18.18 12.37 -26.73
C TRP A 29 -18.11 11.99 -28.20
N GLU A 30 -17.25 11.01 -28.49
CA GLU A 30 -17.00 10.53 -29.86
C GLU A 30 -17.02 9.01 -29.86
N GLU A 31 -17.85 8.39 -30.72
CA GLU A 31 -17.81 6.94 -30.89
C GLU A 31 -16.59 6.58 -31.75
N VAL A 32 -15.83 5.58 -31.29
CA VAL A 32 -14.68 5.08 -32.04
C VAL A 32 -15.05 3.71 -32.59
N PRO A 33 -15.07 3.53 -33.91
CA PRO A 33 -15.31 2.23 -34.50
C PRO A 33 -14.15 1.29 -34.19
N ASP A 34 -14.41 0.27 -33.42
CA ASP A 34 -13.48 -0.85 -33.16
C ASP A 34 -14.27 -2.15 -33.38
N GLU A 35 -13.71 -3.07 -34.15
CA GLU A 35 -14.38 -4.34 -34.51
C GLU A 35 -14.63 -5.26 -33.30
N SER A 36 -13.94 -5.01 -32.15
CA SER A 36 -13.96 -5.89 -31.00
C SER A 36 -14.58 -5.31 -29.72
N LEU A 37 -14.74 -3.99 -29.63
CA LEU A 37 -15.20 -3.30 -28.41
C LEU A 37 -15.92 -1.99 -28.73
N ARG A 38 -17.09 -1.77 -28.11
CA ARG A 38 -17.70 -0.44 -28.11
C ARG A 38 -16.83 0.49 -27.28
N MET A 39 -16.22 1.46 -27.91
CA MET A 39 -15.29 2.40 -27.30
C MET A 39 -15.69 3.83 -27.65
N ASN A 40 -15.69 4.69 -26.66
CA ASN A 40 -15.97 6.12 -26.81
C ASN A 40 -14.75 6.93 -26.35
N VAL A 41 -14.49 8.06 -27.00
CA VAL A 41 -13.61 9.09 -26.44
C VAL A 41 -14.49 10.01 -25.60
N VAL A 42 -14.22 10.06 -24.28
CA VAL A 42 -15.01 10.84 -23.30
C VAL A 42 -14.31 12.14 -22.90
N GLY A 43 -13.08 12.33 -23.35
CA GLY A 43 -12.32 13.55 -23.11
C GLY A 43 -10.94 13.55 -23.72
N ARG A 44 -10.26 14.71 -23.61
CA ARG A 44 -8.89 14.90 -24.11
C ARG A 44 -8.07 15.76 -23.13
N THR A 45 -6.78 15.47 -23.09
CA THR A 45 -5.77 16.31 -22.46
C THR A 45 -4.75 16.69 -23.53
N GLY A 46 -4.92 17.85 -24.15
CA GLY A 46 -4.24 18.15 -25.41
C GLY A 46 -4.57 17.08 -26.46
N GLU A 47 -3.55 16.46 -27.03
CA GLU A 47 -3.70 15.39 -28.03
C GLU A 47 -3.98 14.01 -27.42
N LEU A 48 -3.88 13.84 -26.09
CA LEU A 48 -4.08 12.57 -25.40
C LEU A 48 -5.57 12.26 -25.21
N PRO A 49 -6.10 11.20 -25.85
CA PRO A 49 -7.49 10.82 -25.71
C PRO A 49 -7.73 10.03 -24.41
N TRP A 50 -8.93 10.22 -23.84
CA TRP A 50 -9.47 9.43 -22.74
C TRP A 50 -10.54 8.50 -23.31
N PHE A 51 -10.22 7.24 -23.45
CA PHE A 51 -11.13 6.23 -23.94
C PHE A 51 -12.01 5.70 -22.80
N ALA A 52 -13.27 5.44 -23.09
CA ALA A 52 -14.20 4.79 -22.17
C ALA A 52 -14.74 3.51 -22.79
N ILE A 53 -14.80 2.45 -21.97
CA ILE A 53 -15.37 1.16 -22.33
C ILE A 53 -16.25 0.65 -21.18
N GLU A 54 -17.25 -0.16 -21.52
CA GLU A 54 -18.02 -0.96 -20.55
C GLU A 54 -17.43 -2.36 -20.47
N SER A 55 -17.18 -2.86 -19.25
CA SER A 55 -16.57 -4.17 -19.04
C SER A 55 -16.99 -4.81 -17.72
N ARG A 56 -17.23 -6.13 -17.74
CA ARG A 56 -17.44 -6.94 -16.52
C ARG A 56 -16.16 -7.11 -15.69
N CYS A 57 -14.99 -6.92 -16.30
CA CYS A 57 -13.68 -6.99 -15.65
C CYS A 57 -12.91 -5.67 -15.92
N PRO A 58 -13.38 -4.52 -15.37
CA PRO A 58 -12.89 -3.20 -15.76
C PRO A 58 -11.38 -3.06 -15.58
N ASP A 59 -10.82 -3.53 -14.47
CA ASP A 59 -9.38 -3.46 -14.17
C ASP A 59 -8.51 -4.14 -15.24
N ARG A 60 -8.87 -5.36 -15.62
CA ARG A 60 -8.13 -6.15 -16.60
C ARG A 60 -8.25 -5.56 -18.02
N ASP A 61 -9.47 -5.17 -18.39
CA ASP A 61 -9.74 -4.76 -19.76
C ASP A 61 -9.27 -3.33 -20.03
N ALA A 62 -9.32 -2.43 -19.03
CA ALA A 62 -8.69 -1.12 -19.12
C ALA A 62 -7.18 -1.24 -19.40
N GLN A 63 -6.48 -2.06 -18.63
CA GLN A 63 -5.04 -2.26 -18.80
C GLN A 63 -4.71 -2.92 -20.16
N ARG A 64 -5.52 -3.90 -20.57
CA ARG A 64 -5.32 -4.60 -21.85
C ARG A 64 -5.48 -3.65 -23.03
N LEU A 65 -6.49 -2.79 -23.00
CA LEU A 65 -6.72 -1.79 -24.02
C LEU A 65 -5.60 -0.72 -24.03
N ALA A 66 -5.24 -0.21 -22.86
CA ALA A 66 -4.14 0.74 -22.70
C ALA A 66 -2.83 0.20 -23.29
N ARG A 67 -2.48 -1.07 -22.98
CA ARG A 67 -1.32 -1.75 -23.56
C ARG A 67 -1.41 -1.92 -25.08
N ARG A 68 -2.60 -2.25 -25.60
CA ARG A 68 -2.82 -2.40 -27.07
C ARG A 68 -2.55 -1.08 -27.79
N ILE A 69 -3.01 0.03 -27.23
CA ILE A 69 -2.82 1.36 -27.82
C ILE A 69 -1.36 1.82 -27.67
N SER A 70 -0.77 1.63 -26.50
CA SER A 70 0.62 2.00 -26.22
C SER A 70 1.63 1.28 -27.11
N ARG A 71 1.40 -0.01 -27.43
CA ARG A 71 2.23 -0.76 -28.39
C ARG A 71 2.23 -0.18 -29.80
N ARG A 72 1.26 0.66 -30.15
CA ARG A 72 1.19 1.41 -31.43
C ARG A 72 1.84 2.78 -31.33
N GLY A 73 2.61 3.04 -30.27
CA GLY A 73 3.31 4.32 -30.06
C GLY A 73 2.41 5.48 -29.66
N ARG A 74 1.17 5.22 -29.21
CA ARG A 74 0.23 6.26 -28.80
C ARG A 74 0.01 6.24 -27.29
N VAL A 75 0.02 7.42 -26.67
CA VAL A 75 -0.34 7.60 -25.27
C VAL A 75 -1.85 7.80 -25.12
N CYS A 76 -2.45 7.24 -24.08
CA CYS A 76 -3.89 7.37 -23.81
C CYS A 76 -4.20 7.16 -22.33
N LEU A 77 -5.37 7.63 -21.91
CA LEU A 77 -6.04 7.09 -20.72
C LEU A 77 -7.19 6.19 -21.17
N VAL A 78 -7.46 5.16 -20.37
CA VAL A 78 -8.59 4.25 -20.54
C VAL A 78 -9.38 4.19 -19.26
N LEU A 79 -10.66 4.48 -19.35
CA LEU A 79 -11.66 4.37 -18.30
C LEU A 79 -12.54 3.15 -18.61
N ALA A 80 -12.59 2.18 -17.73
CA ALA A 80 -13.48 1.04 -17.88
C ALA A 80 -14.49 1.03 -16.74
N LEU A 81 -15.76 1.09 -17.10
CA LEU A 81 -16.88 1.07 -16.16
C LEU A 81 -17.51 -0.32 -16.14
N ASP A 82 -17.83 -0.81 -14.94
CA ASP A 82 -18.60 -2.05 -14.85
C ASP A 82 -20.09 -1.79 -15.17
N PRO A 83 -20.81 -2.75 -15.81
CA PRO A 83 -22.21 -2.55 -16.23
C PRO A 83 -23.19 -2.22 -15.11
N ARG A 84 -22.80 -2.46 -13.85
CA ARG A 84 -23.60 -2.13 -12.67
C ARG A 84 -23.30 -0.73 -12.12
N GLY A 85 -22.31 -0.05 -12.68
CA GLY A 85 -21.86 1.27 -12.19
C GLY A 85 -21.26 1.23 -10.79
N CYS A 86 -20.70 0.10 -10.36
CA CYS A 86 -20.12 -0.04 -9.04
C CYS A 86 -18.59 0.14 -9.01
N ARG A 87 -17.92 -0.15 -10.14
CA ARG A 87 -16.46 -0.13 -10.24
C ARG A 87 -16.02 0.61 -11.49
N LEU A 88 -15.04 1.46 -11.32
CA LEU A 88 -14.33 2.16 -12.39
C LEU A 88 -12.87 1.76 -12.35
N ALA A 89 -12.30 1.37 -13.47
CA ALA A 89 -10.87 1.21 -13.62
C ALA A 89 -10.31 2.31 -14.52
N VAL A 90 -9.20 2.89 -14.12
CA VAL A 90 -8.46 3.90 -14.86
C VAL A 90 -7.08 3.32 -15.19
N ALA A 91 -6.71 3.29 -16.45
CA ALA A 91 -5.39 2.84 -16.89
C ALA A 91 -4.76 3.87 -17.83
N VAL A 92 -3.44 3.99 -17.79
CA VAL A 92 -2.71 4.84 -18.72
C VAL A 92 -1.90 3.99 -19.70
N GLY A 93 -2.00 4.30 -20.98
CA GLY A 93 -1.20 3.68 -22.04
C GLY A 93 0.18 4.32 -22.12
N PHE A 94 1.02 4.10 -21.11
CA PHE A 94 2.38 4.60 -21.01
C PHE A 94 3.21 3.65 -20.13
N ASP A 95 4.45 3.36 -20.54
CA ASP A 95 5.39 2.47 -19.83
C ASP A 95 4.75 1.11 -19.44
N ALA A 96 4.77 0.77 -18.16
CA ALA A 96 4.19 -0.47 -17.64
C ALA A 96 2.65 -0.55 -17.70
N CYS A 97 1.99 0.49 -18.20
CA CYS A 97 0.53 0.64 -18.23
C CYS A 97 -0.10 0.42 -16.84
N PRO A 98 0.25 1.26 -15.86
CA PRO A 98 -0.33 1.19 -14.52
C PRO A 98 -1.84 1.48 -14.56
N ARG A 99 -2.53 1.00 -13.55
CA ARG A 99 -3.97 1.12 -13.43
C ARG A 99 -4.42 1.30 -11.99
N LEU A 100 -5.56 1.94 -11.82
CA LEU A 100 -6.25 2.18 -10.58
C LEU A 100 -7.67 1.61 -10.68
N GLU A 101 -8.13 0.87 -9.69
CA GLU A 101 -9.53 0.47 -9.55
C GLU A 101 -10.18 1.29 -8.44
N VAL A 102 -11.37 1.84 -8.73
CA VAL A 102 -12.15 2.69 -7.83
C VAL A 102 -13.49 2.03 -7.58
N ASN A 103 -13.83 1.81 -6.32
CA ASN A 103 -15.21 1.46 -5.94
C ASN A 103 -16.04 2.76 -5.93
N LEU A 104 -16.97 2.89 -6.86
CA LEU A 104 -17.78 4.11 -7.02
C LEU A 104 -18.76 4.31 -5.87
N GLY A 105 -19.26 3.23 -5.25
CA GLY A 105 -20.18 3.34 -4.12
C GLY A 105 -19.50 3.79 -2.80
N CYS A 106 -18.20 3.49 -2.67
CA CYS A 106 -17.38 3.87 -1.51
C CYS A 106 -15.93 4.05 -1.95
N PRO A 107 -15.58 5.18 -2.60
CA PRO A 107 -14.23 5.42 -3.09
C PRO A 107 -13.25 5.56 -1.92
N SER A 108 -12.11 4.88 -2.01
CA SER A 108 -11.05 5.04 -1.02
C SER A 108 -10.38 6.42 -1.18
N ARG A 109 -9.94 7.02 -0.06
CA ARG A 109 -9.21 8.29 -0.10
C ARG A 109 -7.99 8.26 -1.00
N GLU A 110 -7.31 7.14 -1.08
CA GLU A 110 -6.14 6.97 -1.94
C GLU A 110 -6.52 6.95 -3.41
N ALA A 111 -7.63 6.29 -3.76
CA ALA A 111 -8.14 6.31 -5.12
C ALA A 111 -8.55 7.74 -5.52
N VAL A 112 -9.25 8.46 -4.64
CA VAL A 112 -9.58 9.87 -4.85
C VAL A 112 -8.32 10.73 -4.98
N ALA A 113 -7.33 10.57 -4.09
CA ALA A 113 -6.06 11.29 -4.15
C ALA A 113 -5.28 10.97 -5.44
N SER A 114 -5.32 9.73 -5.92
CA SER A 114 -4.71 9.36 -7.21
C SER A 114 -5.41 10.02 -8.39
N LEU A 115 -6.74 10.10 -8.37
CA LEU A 115 -7.51 10.82 -9.39
C LEU A 115 -7.26 12.33 -9.34
N ILE A 116 -7.18 12.93 -8.15
CA ILE A 116 -6.84 14.36 -7.99
C ILE A 116 -5.49 14.68 -8.64
N ARG A 117 -4.52 13.79 -8.58
CA ARG A 117 -3.22 13.98 -9.27
C ARG A 117 -3.32 14.02 -10.79
N LEU A 118 -4.42 13.56 -11.35
CA LEU A 118 -4.70 13.71 -12.79
C LEU A 118 -5.27 15.09 -13.13
N THR A 119 -5.55 15.97 -12.15
CA THR A 119 -6.10 17.30 -12.39
C THR A 119 -5.13 18.23 -13.13
N GLY A 120 -5.69 19.07 -13.98
CA GLY A 120 -5.01 20.19 -14.62
C GLY A 120 -4.13 19.84 -15.82
N ALA A 121 -3.87 20.85 -16.63
CA ALA A 121 -2.92 20.77 -17.73
C ALA A 121 -1.48 20.62 -17.22
N VAL A 122 -0.64 19.95 -17.99
CA VAL A 122 0.79 19.79 -17.70
C VAL A 122 1.58 20.58 -18.73
N GLU A 123 2.49 21.42 -18.24
CA GLU A 123 3.54 21.97 -19.09
C GLU A 123 4.38 20.82 -19.63
N GLY A 124 4.54 20.72 -20.94
CA GLY A 124 5.25 19.62 -21.60
C GLY A 124 4.38 18.67 -22.45
N GLY A 125 3.07 18.94 -22.56
CA GLY A 125 2.17 18.25 -23.48
C GLY A 125 1.72 16.86 -23.06
N SER A 126 1.17 16.11 -24.02
CA SER A 126 0.49 14.82 -23.79
C SER A 126 1.39 13.74 -23.17
N LEU A 127 2.69 13.72 -23.50
CA LEU A 127 3.63 12.74 -22.99
C LEU A 127 3.97 13.00 -21.52
N ALA A 128 4.18 14.27 -21.14
CA ALA A 128 4.40 14.66 -19.75
C ALA A 128 3.19 14.35 -18.87
N PHE A 129 1.98 14.59 -19.42
CA PHE A 129 0.74 14.19 -18.74
C PHE A 129 0.64 12.67 -18.58
N ALA A 130 0.93 11.88 -19.62
CA ALA A 130 0.91 10.42 -19.55
C ALA A 130 1.90 9.89 -18.50
N ALA A 131 3.11 10.46 -18.42
CA ALA A 131 4.10 10.11 -17.40
C ALA A 131 3.59 10.41 -15.99
N ARG A 132 3.01 11.63 -15.76
CA ARG A 132 2.39 11.99 -14.48
C ARG A 132 1.21 11.08 -14.13
N ALA A 133 0.37 10.74 -15.10
CA ALA A 133 -0.75 9.83 -14.91
C ALA A 133 -0.27 8.42 -14.54
N ALA A 134 0.78 7.93 -15.23
CA ALA A 134 1.39 6.65 -14.91
C ALA A 134 1.92 6.63 -13.46
N GLU A 135 2.55 7.69 -13.09
CA GLU A 135 3.01 7.92 -11.74
C GLU A 135 1.84 7.91 -10.74
N ALA A 136 0.80 8.70 -10.94
CA ALA A 136 -0.38 8.80 -10.08
C ALA A 136 -1.11 7.44 -9.90
N LEU A 137 -1.22 6.65 -10.97
CA LEU A 137 -1.92 5.37 -10.95
C LEU A 137 -1.05 4.22 -10.40
N SER A 138 0.28 4.39 -10.33
CA SER A 138 1.20 3.38 -9.84
C SER A 138 1.17 3.22 -8.32
N ALA A 139 0.81 4.25 -7.56
CA ALA A 139 0.87 4.26 -6.10
C ALA A 139 -0.01 3.16 -5.47
N GLU A 140 -1.27 2.99 -5.95
CA GLU A 140 -2.15 1.92 -5.45
C GLU A 140 -1.71 0.52 -5.92
N SER A 141 -1.06 0.43 -7.09
CA SER A 141 -0.52 -0.84 -7.59
C SER A 141 0.57 -1.40 -6.68
N VAL A 142 1.39 -0.54 -6.07
CA VAL A 142 2.46 -0.93 -5.13
C VAL A 142 1.88 -1.46 -3.83
N GLY A 143 0.89 -0.79 -3.25
CA GLY A 143 0.23 -1.25 -2.03
C GLY A 143 -0.42 -2.63 -2.21
N ARG A 144 -1.15 -2.85 -3.31
CA ARG A 144 -1.75 -4.15 -3.62
C ARG A 144 -0.70 -5.23 -3.87
N ARG A 145 0.39 -4.89 -4.56
CA ARG A 145 1.52 -5.80 -4.80
C ARG A 145 2.21 -6.16 -3.50
N PHE A 146 2.49 -5.18 -2.64
CA PHE A 146 3.08 -5.41 -1.32
C PHE A 146 2.20 -6.34 -0.47
N PHE A 147 0.90 -6.06 -0.39
CA PHE A 147 -0.02 -6.88 0.41
C PHE A 147 -0.09 -8.34 -0.07
N ARG A 148 -0.07 -8.56 -1.39
CA ARG A 148 -0.02 -9.90 -1.96
C ARG A 148 1.26 -10.63 -1.56
N VAL A 149 2.42 -10.00 -1.78
CA VAL A 149 3.72 -10.58 -1.43
C VAL A 149 3.84 -10.80 0.08
N PHE A 150 3.29 -9.88 0.90
CA PHE A 150 3.25 -10.06 2.35
C PHE A 150 2.45 -11.30 2.75
N ARG A 151 1.27 -11.49 2.17
CA ARG A 151 0.43 -12.68 2.43
C ARG A 151 1.13 -13.96 2.01
N ASP A 152 1.67 -14.00 0.80
CA ASP A 152 2.40 -15.17 0.29
C ASP A 152 3.61 -15.51 1.18
N THR A 153 4.33 -14.51 1.67
CA THR A 153 5.47 -14.69 2.58
C THR A 153 5.02 -15.16 3.95
N LEU A 154 3.90 -14.64 4.45
CA LEU A 154 3.29 -15.09 5.70
C LEU A 154 2.90 -16.57 5.65
N ASP A 155 2.24 -16.98 4.57
CA ASP A 155 1.81 -18.37 4.39
C ASP A 155 3.02 -19.32 4.29
N ARG A 156 4.06 -18.94 3.55
CA ARG A 156 5.32 -19.73 3.49
C ARG A 156 6.02 -19.78 4.84
N MET A 157 6.10 -18.66 5.56
CA MET A 157 6.72 -18.64 6.88
C MET A 157 5.93 -19.52 7.87
N ALA A 158 4.61 -19.39 7.90
CA ALA A 158 3.75 -20.20 8.76
C ALA A 158 3.88 -21.70 8.46
N ALA A 159 3.87 -22.09 7.18
CA ALA A 159 4.03 -23.48 6.76
C ALA A 159 5.42 -24.07 7.13
N GLY A 160 6.47 -23.25 7.05
CA GLY A 160 7.86 -23.66 7.29
C GLY A 160 8.29 -23.64 8.77
N LEU A 161 7.45 -23.17 9.70
CA LEU A 161 7.79 -23.17 11.12
C LEU A 161 7.99 -24.60 11.67
N PRO A 162 9.07 -24.85 12.43
CA PRO A 162 9.36 -26.19 12.95
C PRO A 162 8.45 -26.57 14.13
N GLY A 163 8.29 -27.88 14.33
CA GLY A 163 7.62 -28.44 15.50
C GLY A 163 6.10 -28.62 15.35
N PRO A 164 5.48 -29.36 16.28
CA PRO A 164 4.05 -29.60 16.31
C PRO A 164 3.31 -28.36 16.82
N MET A 165 2.75 -27.59 15.92
CA MET A 165 1.96 -26.39 16.22
C MET A 165 0.63 -26.44 15.49
N ARG A 166 -0.43 -25.88 16.10
CA ARG A 166 -1.71 -25.66 15.40
C ARG A 166 -1.51 -24.66 14.26
N ALA A 167 -2.30 -24.77 13.20
CA ALA A 167 -2.22 -23.86 12.05
C ALA A 167 -2.39 -22.39 12.46
N GLU A 168 -3.31 -22.11 13.37
CA GLU A 168 -3.56 -20.77 13.91
C GLU A 168 -2.35 -20.21 14.68
N ASP A 169 -1.69 -21.03 15.50
CA ASP A 169 -0.49 -20.63 16.25
C ASP A 169 0.68 -20.34 15.32
N ARG A 170 0.85 -21.16 14.25
CA ARG A 170 1.86 -20.92 13.20
C ARG A 170 1.62 -19.60 12.50
N HIS A 171 0.39 -19.39 12.06
CA HIS A 171 -0.01 -18.16 11.36
C HIS A 171 0.17 -16.93 12.27
N GLY A 172 -0.32 -17.00 13.52
CA GLY A 172 -0.17 -15.91 14.48
C GLY A 172 1.29 -15.59 14.80
N LEU A 173 2.15 -16.61 14.98
CA LEU A 173 3.57 -16.40 15.23
C LEU A 173 4.28 -15.78 14.01
N ALA A 174 4.02 -16.29 12.80
CA ALA A 174 4.59 -15.76 11.58
C ALA A 174 4.16 -14.31 11.33
N LEU A 175 2.87 -14.01 11.53
CA LEU A 175 2.34 -12.65 11.41
C LEU A 175 3.01 -11.68 12.39
N LEU A 176 3.12 -12.06 13.66
CA LEU A 176 3.78 -11.26 14.68
C LEU A 176 5.22 -10.92 14.30
N GLN A 177 5.97 -11.90 13.81
CA GLN A 177 7.36 -11.72 13.43
C GLN A 177 7.51 -10.80 12.19
N LEU A 178 6.71 -11.03 11.13
CA LEU A 178 6.74 -10.19 9.93
C LEU A 178 6.29 -8.76 10.24
N THR A 179 5.30 -8.59 11.11
CA THR A 179 4.84 -7.25 11.53
C THR A 179 5.92 -6.48 12.28
N ARG A 180 6.68 -7.15 13.17
CA ARG A 180 7.82 -6.51 13.85
C ARG A 180 8.86 -6.01 12.86
N ILE A 181 9.22 -6.83 11.88
CA ILE A 181 10.18 -6.43 10.85
C ILE A 181 9.62 -5.28 10.01
N LEU A 182 8.36 -5.36 9.58
CA LEU A 182 7.71 -4.29 8.83
C LEU A 182 7.75 -2.96 9.58
N PHE A 183 7.44 -2.98 10.87
CA PHE A 183 7.53 -1.79 11.71
C PHE A 183 8.98 -1.27 11.79
N LEU A 184 9.97 -2.16 11.89
CA LEU A 184 11.38 -1.76 11.90
C LEU A 184 11.81 -1.09 10.61
N TYR A 185 11.30 -1.51 9.45
CA TYR A 185 11.57 -0.82 8.19
C TYR A 185 11.05 0.62 8.21
N PHE A 186 9.85 0.86 8.77
CA PHE A 186 9.35 2.23 8.91
C PHE A 186 10.18 3.09 9.86
N ILE A 187 10.60 2.58 11.02
CA ILE A 187 11.43 3.37 11.92
C ILE A 187 12.87 3.53 11.43
N GLN A 188 13.36 2.62 10.60
CA GLN A 188 14.62 2.75 9.88
C GLN A 188 14.61 3.98 8.96
N THR A 189 13.53 4.18 8.18
CA THR A 189 13.38 5.35 7.30
C THR A 189 13.28 6.68 8.07
N LYS A 190 12.94 6.66 9.37
CA LYS A 190 13.03 7.80 10.28
C LYS A 190 14.46 8.03 10.81
N GLY A 191 15.43 7.18 10.46
CA GLY A 191 16.80 7.25 10.98
C GLY A 191 16.94 6.76 12.44
N TRP A 192 15.88 6.17 13.02
CA TRP A 192 15.88 5.77 14.44
C TRP A 192 16.68 4.50 14.72
N LEU A 193 17.12 3.79 13.71
CA LEU A 193 18.01 2.63 13.84
C LEU A 193 19.48 3.06 13.62
N GLY A 194 19.96 3.92 14.52
CA GLY A 194 21.35 4.37 14.53
C GLY A 194 21.73 5.29 13.36
N GLY A 195 20.75 5.95 12.71
CA GLY A 195 20.97 6.82 11.54
C GLY A 195 21.39 6.07 10.27
N ARG A 196 21.21 4.75 10.22
CA ARG A 196 21.60 3.91 9.08
C ARG A 196 20.39 3.52 8.24
N ASP A 197 20.39 3.89 6.96
CA ASP A 197 19.28 3.63 6.04
C ASP A 197 19.12 2.13 5.68
N ARG A 198 20.19 1.34 5.84
CA ARG A 198 20.21 -0.10 5.58
C ARG A 198 20.51 -0.94 6.83
N PHE A 199 20.16 -0.43 8.01
CA PHE A 199 20.49 -1.10 9.28
C PHE A 199 20.11 -2.57 9.29
N LEU A 200 18.86 -2.89 8.93
CA LEU A 200 18.35 -4.27 8.99
C LEU A 200 19.07 -5.18 7.99
N ALA A 201 19.22 -4.75 6.74
CA ALA A 201 19.93 -5.52 5.72
C ALA A 201 21.39 -5.78 6.13
N ASP A 202 22.10 -4.74 6.58
CA ASP A 202 23.50 -4.86 7.02
C ASP A 202 23.66 -5.83 8.20
N GLU A 203 22.78 -5.76 9.20
CA GLU A 203 22.87 -6.65 10.37
C GLU A 203 22.48 -8.10 10.01
N VAL A 204 21.53 -8.30 9.09
CA VAL A 204 21.19 -9.62 8.55
C VAL A 204 22.38 -10.21 7.79
N GLU A 205 22.99 -9.45 6.87
CA GLU A 205 24.16 -9.88 6.11
C GLU A 205 25.34 -10.25 7.03
N LYS A 206 25.65 -9.41 8.04
CA LYS A 206 26.68 -9.67 9.04
C LYS A 206 26.41 -10.94 9.85
N CYS A 207 25.16 -11.16 10.26
CA CYS A 207 24.75 -12.33 11.02
C CYS A 207 24.95 -13.61 10.20
N LEU A 208 24.50 -13.59 8.93
CA LEU A 208 24.63 -14.71 8.00
C LEU A 208 26.08 -15.01 7.61
N ALA A 209 26.90 -13.98 7.36
CA ALA A 209 28.32 -14.14 7.08
C ALA A 209 29.07 -14.84 8.23
N ARG A 210 28.63 -14.60 9.47
CA ARG A 210 29.17 -15.27 10.67
C ARG A 210 28.52 -16.63 10.93
N LYS A 211 27.69 -17.17 10.04
CA LYS A 211 26.98 -18.44 10.17
C LYS A 211 26.10 -18.54 11.42
N ARG A 212 25.59 -17.41 11.90
CA ARG A 212 24.72 -17.31 13.07
C ARG A 212 23.25 -17.51 12.70
N ARG A 213 22.40 -17.76 13.69
CA ARG A 213 20.95 -17.88 13.52
C ARG A 213 20.29 -16.52 13.61
N LEU A 214 19.66 -16.06 12.54
CA LEU A 214 19.00 -14.75 12.46
C LEU A 214 18.01 -14.52 13.60
N HIS A 215 17.12 -15.48 13.83
CA HIS A 215 16.11 -15.33 14.87
C HIS A 215 16.74 -15.22 16.26
N ARG A 216 17.61 -16.16 16.64
CA ARG A 216 18.17 -16.27 17.97
C ARG A 216 19.25 -15.23 18.27
N ASP A 217 20.16 -15.01 17.31
CA ASP A 217 21.40 -14.28 17.56
C ASP A 217 21.35 -12.81 17.13
N LEU A 218 20.31 -12.42 16.31
CA LEU A 218 20.08 -11.06 15.87
C LEU A 218 18.72 -10.53 16.32
N LEU A 219 17.62 -11.14 15.87
CA LEU A 219 16.29 -10.53 16.02
C LEU A 219 15.79 -10.53 17.47
N ARG A 220 15.96 -11.63 18.22
CA ARG A 220 15.57 -11.67 19.63
C ARG A 220 16.35 -10.69 20.50
N PRO A 221 17.69 -10.55 20.40
CA PRO A 221 18.44 -9.50 21.09
C PRO A 221 18.02 -8.10 20.67
N LEU A 222 17.72 -7.88 19.40
CA LEU A 222 17.22 -6.59 18.90
C LEU A 222 15.83 -6.27 19.49
N PHE A 223 14.87 -7.19 19.42
CA PHE A 223 13.51 -6.98 19.92
C PHE A 223 13.48 -6.84 21.45
N PHE A 224 13.98 -7.84 22.15
CA PHE A 224 13.78 -7.96 23.61
C PHE A 224 14.89 -7.31 24.42
N GLY A 225 16.10 -7.26 23.88
CA GLY A 225 17.27 -6.72 24.56
C GLY A 225 17.52 -5.25 24.31
N THR A 226 17.09 -4.74 23.13
CA THR A 226 17.38 -3.38 22.69
C THR A 226 16.14 -2.52 22.64
N LEU A 227 15.16 -2.90 21.81
CA LEU A 227 13.96 -2.10 21.58
C LEU A 227 13.03 -2.09 22.78
N ASN A 228 12.95 -3.19 23.52
CA ASN A 228 12.11 -3.34 24.71
C ASN A 228 12.87 -3.11 26.04
N ARG A 229 14.05 -2.48 25.99
CA ARG A 229 14.81 -2.13 27.19
C ARG A 229 15.40 -0.73 27.13
N PRO A 230 15.29 0.05 28.22
CA PRO A 230 16.03 1.31 28.37
C PRO A 230 17.53 1.09 28.23
N ARG A 231 18.25 2.12 27.78
CA ARG A 231 19.69 2.02 27.41
C ARG A 231 20.57 1.56 28.56
N ASP A 232 20.30 2.04 29.75
CA ASP A 232 21.01 1.72 31.00
C ASP A 232 20.85 0.26 31.45
N LEU A 233 19.78 -0.40 31.02
CA LEU A 233 19.46 -1.79 31.36
C LEU A 233 19.85 -2.80 30.26
N ARG A 234 20.49 -2.35 29.17
CA ARG A 234 20.89 -3.21 28.05
C ARG A 234 22.11 -4.05 28.38
N SER A 235 22.05 -5.34 28.01
CA SER A 235 23.23 -6.20 28.04
C SER A 235 24.27 -5.75 26.97
N ARG A 236 25.52 -6.21 27.12
CA ARG A 236 26.59 -5.95 26.14
C ARG A 236 26.19 -6.38 24.71
N THR A 237 25.49 -7.51 24.59
CA THR A 237 25.00 -8.03 23.31
C THR A 237 23.95 -7.10 22.69
N ALA A 238 23.09 -6.48 23.49
CA ALA A 238 22.10 -5.53 23.02
C ALA A 238 22.72 -4.15 22.73
N ALA A 239 23.75 -3.74 23.46
CA ALA A 239 24.44 -2.49 23.25
C ALA A 239 25.22 -2.43 21.92
N GLN A 240 25.56 -3.58 21.31
CA GLN A 240 26.28 -3.66 20.03
C GLN A 240 25.50 -3.02 18.85
N PHE A 241 24.20 -2.88 18.96
CA PHE A 241 23.37 -2.28 17.91
C PHE A 241 23.46 -0.75 17.83
N GLY A 242 24.19 -0.13 18.75
CA GLY A 242 24.40 1.32 18.77
C GLY A 242 23.23 2.12 19.34
N SER A 243 23.04 3.33 18.81
CA SER A 243 22.05 4.28 19.30
C SER A 243 20.67 3.98 18.75
N ILE A 244 20.01 2.95 19.31
CA ILE A 244 18.61 2.63 19.00
C ILE A 244 17.72 3.11 20.15
N PRO A 245 16.55 3.73 19.88
CA PRO A 245 15.63 4.17 20.92
C PRO A 245 15.03 2.98 21.69
N PHE A 246 14.56 3.26 22.90
CA PHE A 246 13.67 2.37 23.64
C PHE A 246 12.24 2.62 23.13
N LEU A 247 11.58 1.57 22.69
CA LEU A 247 10.21 1.61 22.23
C LEU A 247 9.33 0.95 23.31
N ASN A 248 8.72 1.78 24.12
CA ASN A 248 7.80 1.32 25.17
C ASN A 248 6.45 0.96 24.54
N GLY A 249 6.30 -0.29 24.10
CA GLY A 249 5.05 -0.78 23.52
C GLY A 249 5.03 -2.29 23.37
N GLY A 250 3.85 -2.90 23.52
CA GLY A 250 3.65 -4.35 23.52
C GLY A 250 4.17 -5.11 22.30
N LEU A 251 4.43 -4.42 21.17
CA LEU A 251 4.90 -5.06 19.94
C LEU A 251 6.24 -5.79 20.13
N PHE A 252 7.16 -5.23 20.91
CA PHE A 252 8.49 -5.81 21.17
C PHE A 252 8.59 -6.51 22.53
N GLU A 253 7.49 -6.74 23.22
CA GLU A 253 7.45 -7.63 24.37
C GLU A 253 7.41 -9.10 23.93
N PRO A 254 7.99 -10.03 24.74
CA PRO A 254 7.85 -11.45 24.47
C PRO A 254 6.40 -11.89 24.51
N HIS A 255 5.84 -12.23 23.35
CA HIS A 255 4.43 -12.63 23.24
C HIS A 255 4.19 -14.02 23.88
N PRO A 256 2.99 -14.31 24.43
CA PRO A 256 2.65 -15.62 25.00
C PRO A 256 2.92 -16.80 24.05
N LEU A 257 2.66 -16.65 22.74
CA LEU A 257 2.98 -17.67 21.73
C LEU A 257 4.48 -17.98 21.67
N GLU A 258 5.34 -16.96 21.72
CA GLU A 258 6.81 -17.14 21.68
C GLU A 258 7.33 -17.83 22.94
N ARG A 259 6.74 -17.51 24.10
CA ARG A 259 7.09 -18.17 25.38
C ARG A 259 6.67 -19.64 25.40
N ARG A 260 5.46 -19.93 24.88
CA ARG A 260 4.89 -21.27 24.82
C ARG A 260 5.59 -22.16 23.80
N LEU A 261 5.79 -21.63 22.60
CA LEU A 261 6.27 -22.43 21.47
C LEU A 261 7.79 -22.52 21.41
N ARG A 262 8.52 -21.57 21.99
CA ARG A 262 9.99 -21.45 21.98
C ARG A 262 10.61 -21.70 20.58
N ALA A 263 9.86 -21.40 19.53
CA ALA A 263 10.26 -21.67 18.16
C ALA A 263 11.49 -20.85 17.78
N ASP A 264 12.48 -21.51 17.21
CA ASP A 264 13.60 -20.86 16.53
C ASP A 264 13.35 -20.91 15.03
N ILE A 265 13.07 -19.78 14.42
CA ILE A 265 12.69 -19.68 13.00
C ILE A 265 13.94 -19.87 12.15
N PRO A 266 13.95 -20.82 11.20
CA PRO A 266 15.10 -21.11 10.35
C PRO A 266 15.56 -19.91 9.52
N ASN A 267 16.87 -19.83 9.27
CA ASN A 267 17.44 -18.76 8.45
C ASN A 267 16.90 -18.76 7.01
N SER A 268 16.47 -19.91 6.47
CA SER A 268 15.86 -19.99 5.14
C SER A 268 14.58 -19.19 5.03
N LEU A 269 13.72 -19.28 6.04
CA LEU A 269 12.46 -18.53 6.08
C LEU A 269 12.69 -17.02 6.25
N TRP A 270 13.68 -16.64 7.04
CA TRP A 270 14.08 -15.24 7.18
C TRP A 270 14.68 -14.68 5.89
N ARG A 271 15.56 -15.43 5.22
CA ARG A 271 16.10 -15.00 3.93
C ARG A 271 14.97 -14.78 2.92
N ASP A 272 14.05 -15.75 2.80
CA ASP A 272 12.90 -15.60 1.93
C ASP A 272 12.09 -14.32 2.25
N ALA A 273 11.83 -14.05 3.53
CA ALA A 273 11.13 -12.84 3.95
C ALA A 273 11.91 -11.55 3.62
N PHE A 274 13.21 -11.49 3.88
CA PHE A 274 14.02 -10.33 3.54
C PHE A 274 14.13 -10.16 2.02
N ASP A 275 14.50 -11.19 1.28
CA ASP A 275 14.76 -11.12 -0.16
C ASP A 275 13.48 -10.92 -0.99
N GLN A 276 12.37 -11.57 -0.62
CA GLN A 276 11.13 -11.54 -1.42
C GLN A 276 10.15 -10.45 -0.99
N LEU A 277 10.24 -9.95 0.23
CA LEU A 277 9.32 -8.94 0.76
C LEU A 277 10.04 -7.64 1.10
N PHE A 278 10.88 -7.64 2.13
CA PHE A 278 11.34 -6.37 2.71
C PHE A 278 12.35 -5.60 1.85
N GLU A 279 13.27 -6.27 1.17
CA GLU A 279 14.26 -5.61 0.28
C GLU A 279 13.71 -5.34 -1.14
N ARG A 280 12.49 -5.81 -1.45
CA ARG A 280 11.85 -5.55 -2.76
C ARG A 280 11.04 -4.27 -2.81
N PHE A 281 10.75 -3.69 -1.67
CA PHE A 281 9.91 -2.51 -1.57
C PHE A 281 10.64 -1.37 -0.86
N HIS A 282 10.41 -0.16 -1.33
CA HIS A 282 10.89 1.04 -0.66
C HIS A 282 9.84 1.50 0.36
N PHE A 283 10.28 1.69 1.60
CA PHE A 283 9.42 2.15 2.68
C PHE A 283 9.60 3.65 2.89
N THR A 284 8.51 4.35 3.18
CA THR A 284 8.53 5.78 3.47
C THR A 284 7.69 6.11 4.68
N VAL A 285 8.01 7.19 5.36
CA VAL A 285 7.22 7.79 6.44
C VAL A 285 6.89 9.25 6.13
N SER A 286 7.19 9.71 4.91
CA SER A 286 6.89 11.05 4.44
C SER A 286 5.41 11.16 4.09
N GLU A 287 4.75 12.27 4.47
CA GLU A 287 3.34 12.55 4.16
C GLU A 287 3.09 12.78 2.65
N GLY A 288 4.13 13.15 1.89
CA GLY A 288 4.11 13.17 0.44
C GLY A 288 4.60 11.83 -0.11
N GLN A 289 3.68 10.88 -0.36
CA GLN A 289 4.03 9.60 -0.98
C GLN A 289 4.77 9.83 -2.29
N ARG A 290 6.05 9.47 -2.32
CA ARG A 290 6.76 9.28 -3.58
C ARG A 290 6.30 7.97 -4.21
N HIS A 291 6.27 7.93 -5.52
CA HIS A 291 5.76 6.79 -6.27
C HIS A 291 6.59 5.54 -6.03
N GLY A 292 5.90 4.41 -5.87
CA GLY A 292 6.56 3.14 -5.66
C GLY A 292 6.93 2.80 -4.21
N GLU A 293 6.57 3.65 -3.25
CA GLU A 293 6.89 3.47 -1.83
C GLU A 293 5.72 2.89 -1.03
N VAL A 294 6.04 2.08 -0.03
CA VAL A 294 5.09 1.53 0.93
C VAL A 294 5.00 2.48 2.12
N ALA A 295 3.82 3.02 2.37
CA ALA A 295 3.54 3.97 3.44
C ALA A 295 3.04 3.27 4.73
N PRO A 296 3.09 3.95 5.90
CA PRO A 296 2.71 3.35 7.20
C PRO A 296 1.26 2.88 7.31
N ASP A 297 0.32 3.41 6.50
CA ASP A 297 -1.06 2.95 6.42
C ASP A 297 -1.18 1.48 5.99
N MET A 298 -0.14 0.94 5.31
CA MET A 298 -0.06 -0.49 5.01
C MET A 298 0.01 -1.37 6.24
N LEU A 299 0.50 -0.88 7.39
CA LEU A 299 0.41 -1.62 8.66
C LEU A 299 -1.05 -1.92 9.01
N GLY A 300 -1.93 -0.91 8.96
CA GLY A 300 -3.36 -1.08 9.19
C GLY A 300 -3.98 -2.09 8.23
N ARG A 301 -3.68 -1.97 6.93
CA ARG A 301 -4.17 -2.91 5.90
C ARG A 301 -3.67 -4.34 6.10
N VAL A 302 -2.42 -4.51 6.50
CA VAL A 302 -1.86 -5.82 6.83
C VAL A 302 -2.62 -6.44 8.00
N PHE A 303 -2.84 -5.68 9.08
CA PHE A 303 -3.61 -6.17 10.23
C PHE A 303 -5.05 -6.53 9.83
N GLU A 304 -5.75 -5.67 9.10
CA GLU A 304 -7.13 -5.94 8.68
C GLU A 304 -7.25 -7.13 7.72
N GLY A 305 -6.34 -7.21 6.75
CA GLY A 305 -6.43 -8.18 5.67
C GLY A 305 -5.94 -9.57 6.01
N VAL A 306 -5.17 -9.73 7.09
CA VAL A 306 -4.56 -11.00 7.51
C VAL A 306 -5.28 -11.62 8.71
N MET A 307 -6.04 -10.84 9.50
CA MET A 307 -6.88 -11.37 10.56
C MET A 307 -8.12 -12.07 10.00
N THR A 308 -8.42 -13.26 10.51
CA THR A 308 -9.70 -13.91 10.18
C THR A 308 -10.87 -13.10 10.75
N PRO A 309 -12.06 -13.17 10.15
CA PRO A 309 -13.25 -12.48 10.68
C PRO A 309 -13.50 -12.76 12.17
N GLU A 310 -13.31 -14.00 12.60
CA GLU A 310 -13.51 -14.44 13.98
C GLU A 310 -12.49 -13.79 14.93
N THR A 311 -11.22 -13.72 14.54
CA THR A 311 -10.16 -13.09 15.33
C THR A 311 -10.35 -11.57 15.41
N ARG A 312 -10.88 -10.96 14.34
CA ARG A 312 -11.23 -9.53 14.27
C ARG A 312 -12.35 -9.19 15.25
N HIS A 313 -13.41 -10.00 15.30
CA HIS A 313 -14.51 -9.82 16.24
C HIS A 313 -14.11 -10.07 17.70
N ALA A 314 -13.29 -11.09 17.94
CA ALA A 314 -12.85 -11.44 19.30
C ALA A 314 -11.87 -10.41 19.90
N SER A 315 -11.05 -9.78 19.09
CA SER A 315 -10.06 -8.76 19.54
C SER A 315 -10.59 -7.33 19.54
N GLY A 316 -11.78 -7.08 18.95
CA GLY A 316 -12.31 -5.73 18.75
C GLY A 316 -11.40 -4.82 17.90
N THR A 317 -10.47 -5.40 17.15
CA THR A 317 -9.46 -4.67 16.38
C THR A 317 -10.07 -4.25 15.06
N PHE A 318 -10.76 -3.13 15.05
CA PHE A 318 -11.18 -2.44 13.84
C PHE A 318 -10.28 -1.23 13.66
N TYR A 319 -9.56 -1.19 12.55
CA TYR A 319 -8.84 0.02 12.16
C TYR A 319 -9.86 1.09 11.78
N THR A 320 -9.81 2.21 12.46
CA THR A 320 -10.70 3.33 12.12
C THR A 320 -10.27 3.91 10.78
N PRO A 321 -11.09 3.87 9.73
CA PRO A 321 -10.72 4.41 8.43
C PRO A 321 -10.27 5.86 8.56
N ALA A 322 -9.19 6.24 7.86
CA ALA A 322 -8.65 7.60 7.90
C ALA A 322 -9.70 8.67 7.55
N ALA A 323 -10.70 8.30 6.72
CA ALA A 323 -11.86 9.14 6.41
C ALA A 323 -12.68 9.49 7.66
N LEU A 324 -12.96 8.48 8.50
CA LEU A 324 -13.72 8.69 9.73
C LEU A 324 -12.93 9.53 10.73
N VAL A 325 -11.61 9.26 10.84
CA VAL A 325 -10.72 10.06 11.70
C VAL A 325 -10.69 11.51 11.26
N GLY A 326 -10.57 11.79 9.95
CA GLY A 326 -10.63 13.15 9.41
C GLY A 326 -11.96 13.86 9.73
N ASN A 327 -13.09 13.20 9.46
CA ASN A 327 -14.40 13.80 9.73
C ASN A 327 -14.61 14.10 11.23
N VAL A 328 -14.15 13.21 12.12
CA VAL A 328 -14.21 13.42 13.58
C VAL A 328 -13.32 14.58 14.01
N LEU A 329 -12.09 14.66 13.46
CA LEU A 329 -11.18 15.77 13.73
C LEU A 329 -11.72 17.09 13.22
N ASP A 330 -12.23 17.16 12.00
CA ASP A 330 -12.81 18.37 11.42
C ASP A 330 -14.02 18.86 12.25
N ALA A 331 -14.91 17.95 12.62
CA ALA A 331 -16.06 18.28 13.47
C ALA A 331 -15.62 18.76 14.86
N ALA A 332 -14.61 18.13 15.46
CA ALA A 332 -14.08 18.53 16.77
C ALA A 332 -13.39 19.89 16.71
N LEU A 333 -12.60 20.17 15.66
CA LEU A 333 -11.93 21.46 15.45
C LEU A 333 -12.93 22.59 15.21
N ILE A 334 -13.95 22.35 14.38
CA ILE A 334 -15.03 23.31 14.13
C ILE A 334 -15.76 23.64 15.43
N ALA A 335 -16.12 22.63 16.22
CA ALA A 335 -16.77 22.83 17.51
C ALA A 335 -15.90 23.62 18.48
N LEU A 336 -14.60 23.30 18.59
CA LEU A 336 -13.65 24.00 19.45
C LEU A 336 -13.45 25.45 19.05
N ILE A 337 -13.28 25.74 17.75
CA ILE A 337 -13.11 27.09 17.22
C ILE A 337 -14.38 27.91 17.45
N SER A 338 -15.56 27.33 17.15
CA SER A 338 -16.85 27.99 17.35
C SER A 338 -17.13 28.31 18.82
N ALA A 339 -16.66 27.49 19.76
CA ALA A 339 -16.81 27.70 21.17
C ALA A 339 -15.84 28.80 21.71
N ARG A 340 -14.69 29.02 21.06
CA ARG A 340 -13.71 30.05 21.45
C ARG A 340 -13.94 31.41 20.79
N LEU A 341 -14.76 31.47 19.74
CA LEU A 341 -15.12 32.72 19.06
C LEU A 341 -16.41 33.36 19.61
N LYS A 342 -17.10 32.69 20.52
CA LYS A 342 -18.19 33.23 21.34
C LYS A 342 -17.65 33.80 22.65
#